data_4a7976af18ddf5fa093145719a9070f0
#
_entry.id   4a7976af18ddf5fa093145719a9070f0
#
_cell.length_a   1.000
_cell.length_b   1.000
_cell.length_c   1.000
_cell.angle_alpha   90.00
_cell.angle_beta   90.00
_cell.angle_gamma   90.00
#
_symmetry.space_group_name_H-M   'P 1'
#
loop_
_entity.id
_entity.type
_entity.pdbx_description
1 polymer ?
#
loop_
_entity_poly.entity_id
_entity_poly.type
_entity_poly.pdbx_seq_one_letter_code
_entity_poly.pdbx_strand_id
1 'polypeptide(L)'
;MAPGDGKTSLLYHLIATAVLPSALGGRQAAVVMLDTDGRLSVPRLRQQIQSLAGRSPQPDGCGSIDETTLSALKHVHVLRPQSLASTVATARSLEKYLLNADNHNSFERHIAFIALDSASSFYWQHRADTEESALMAGTASSKSMPQPNGYVQLAAALKNASRALHAPVIFTSWHLGPVRDPNVNGFALEGHSVRPSLPPPWQDLPTLRLIVQRTPVRKLPVEISLEEARQESEQRQRVVEQGRFECFVNEWGVDERTLQALRSGFEFYVTQEGVRMENSKD
;
A
#
# COMPACT_ATOMS: atom_id res chain seq x y z
N MET A 1 14.43 10.47 1.16
CA MET A 1 13.22 9.62 1.24
C MET A 1 12.26 10.32 2.18
N ALA A 2 11.14 10.78 1.69
CA ALA A 2 10.12 11.33 2.57
C ALA A 2 9.49 10.17 3.36
N PRO A 3 9.57 10.13 4.70
CA PRO A 3 8.92 9.12 5.48
C PRO A 3 7.42 9.41 5.48
N GLY A 4 6.62 8.43 5.05
CA GLY A 4 5.20 8.44 5.30
C GLY A 4 4.31 9.03 4.22
N ASP A 5 4.35 8.46 3.01
CA ASP A 5 3.39 8.82 1.94
C ASP A 5 1.94 8.36 2.20
N GLY A 6 1.60 7.94 3.43
CA GLY A 6 0.24 7.52 3.78
C GLY A 6 -0.21 6.16 3.22
N LYS A 7 0.49 5.57 2.26
CA LYS A 7 0.10 4.29 1.61
C LYS A 7 -0.06 3.14 2.60
N THR A 8 0.95 2.88 3.42
CA THR A 8 0.91 1.84 4.47
C THR A 8 -0.15 2.14 5.52
N SER A 9 -0.36 3.43 5.87
CA SER A 9 -1.40 3.83 6.82
C SER A 9 -2.80 3.56 6.25
N LEU A 10 -3.02 3.87 4.97
CA LEU A 10 -4.27 3.54 4.27
C LEU A 10 -4.47 2.02 4.22
N LEU A 11 -3.40 1.26 3.99
CA LEU A 11 -3.46 -0.20 4.00
C LEU A 11 -3.86 -0.74 5.39
N TYR A 12 -3.33 -0.16 6.48
CA TYR A 12 -3.78 -0.52 7.84
C TYR A 12 -5.27 -0.26 8.06
N HIS A 13 -5.81 0.82 7.52
CA HIS A 13 -7.23 1.11 7.58
C HIS A 13 -8.07 0.05 6.85
N LEU A 14 -7.63 -0.34 5.65
CA LEU A 14 -8.29 -1.40 4.88
C LEU A 14 -8.22 -2.76 5.59
N ILE A 15 -7.05 -3.12 6.16
CA ILE A 15 -6.87 -4.34 6.94
C ILE A 15 -7.82 -4.32 8.15
N ALA A 16 -7.82 -3.23 8.92
CA ALA A 16 -8.66 -3.11 10.12
C ALA A 16 -10.15 -3.24 9.78
N THR A 17 -10.61 -2.58 8.71
CA THR A 17 -12.00 -2.71 8.23
C THR A 17 -12.33 -4.13 7.77
N ALA A 18 -11.37 -4.83 7.14
CA ALA A 18 -11.59 -6.20 6.70
C ALA A 18 -11.75 -7.20 7.85
N VAL A 19 -10.91 -7.09 8.90
CA VAL A 19 -10.85 -8.10 9.96
C VAL A 19 -11.82 -7.88 11.11
N LEU A 20 -12.30 -6.65 11.30
CA LEU A 20 -13.27 -6.33 12.33
C LEU A 20 -14.60 -7.09 12.14
N PRO A 21 -15.31 -7.44 13.21
CA PRO A 21 -16.65 -8.02 13.14
C PRO A 21 -17.64 -7.11 12.39
N SER A 22 -18.61 -7.73 11.72
CA SER A 22 -19.67 -7.00 11.00
C SER A 22 -20.50 -6.11 11.93
N ALA A 23 -20.68 -6.52 13.16
CA ALA A 23 -21.38 -5.74 14.19
C ALA A 23 -20.68 -4.39 14.52
N LEU A 24 -19.38 -4.29 14.26
CA LEU A 24 -18.57 -3.07 14.43
C LEU A 24 -18.24 -2.39 13.08
N GLY A 25 -19.02 -2.67 12.05
CA GLY A 25 -18.82 -2.08 10.72
C GLY A 25 -17.69 -2.71 9.89
N GLY A 26 -17.13 -3.84 10.34
CA GLY A 26 -16.12 -4.61 9.63
C GLY A 26 -16.72 -5.63 8.65
N ARG A 27 -15.84 -6.44 8.05
CA ARG A 27 -16.23 -7.51 7.09
C ARG A 27 -16.06 -8.92 7.64
N GLN A 28 -15.54 -9.06 8.84
CA GLN A 28 -15.27 -10.36 9.50
C GLN A 28 -14.45 -11.32 8.60
N ALA A 29 -13.55 -10.76 7.81
CA ALA A 29 -12.72 -11.49 6.86
C ALA A 29 -11.31 -11.74 7.41
N ALA A 30 -10.49 -12.47 6.65
CA ALA A 30 -9.06 -12.57 6.88
C ALA A 30 -8.28 -11.80 5.80
N VAL A 31 -7.06 -11.42 6.10
CA VAL A 31 -6.18 -10.69 5.19
C VAL A 31 -4.81 -11.36 5.16
N VAL A 32 -4.22 -11.45 3.97
CA VAL A 32 -2.82 -11.87 3.79
C VAL A 32 -1.99 -10.63 3.49
N MET A 33 -0.91 -10.43 4.25
CA MET A 33 0.02 -9.32 4.10
C MET A 33 1.42 -9.84 3.80
N LEU A 34 1.94 -9.53 2.62
CA LEU A 34 3.33 -9.73 2.23
C LEU A 34 4.10 -8.44 2.54
N ASP A 35 4.78 -8.41 3.68
CA ASP A 35 5.58 -7.26 4.16
C ASP A 35 7.01 -7.40 3.64
N THR A 36 7.25 -6.92 2.43
CA THR A 36 8.55 -6.99 1.75
C THR A 36 9.52 -5.87 2.16
N ASP A 37 8.99 -4.76 2.68
CA ASP A 37 9.78 -3.64 3.21
C ASP A 37 10.16 -3.84 4.69
N GLY A 38 9.55 -4.83 5.38
CA GLY A 38 9.76 -5.06 6.81
C GLY A 38 9.25 -3.92 7.70
N ARG A 39 8.34 -3.10 7.20
CA ARG A 39 7.87 -1.88 7.87
C ARG A 39 6.51 -2.03 8.56
N LEU A 40 5.89 -3.19 8.47
CA LEU A 40 4.63 -3.42 9.15
C LEU A 40 4.81 -3.27 10.68
N SER A 41 4.07 -2.35 11.27
CA SER A 41 4.02 -2.12 12.70
C SER A 41 2.72 -2.69 13.27
N VAL A 42 2.82 -3.82 13.95
CA VAL A 42 1.68 -4.45 14.64
C VAL A 42 1.04 -3.53 15.68
N PRO A 43 1.81 -2.76 16.50
CA PRO A 43 1.22 -1.78 17.42
C PRO A 43 0.37 -0.73 16.70
N ARG A 44 0.80 -0.23 15.55
CA ARG A 44 0.02 0.73 14.76
C ARG A 44 -1.24 0.10 14.16
N LEU A 45 -1.15 -1.13 13.66
CA LEU A 45 -2.33 -1.86 13.18
C LEU A 45 -3.32 -2.11 14.31
N ARG A 46 -2.84 -2.54 15.50
CA ARG A 46 -3.68 -2.69 16.69
C ARG A 46 -4.42 -1.39 17.02
N GLN A 47 -3.71 -0.28 17.07
CA GLN A 47 -4.27 1.05 17.34
C GLN A 47 -5.34 1.45 16.31
N GLN A 48 -5.11 1.15 15.03
CA GLN A 48 -6.09 1.39 13.97
C GLN A 48 -7.37 0.56 14.17
N ILE A 49 -7.23 -0.72 14.53
CA ILE A 49 -8.37 -1.61 14.82
C ILE A 49 -9.15 -1.08 16.02
N GLN A 50 -8.47 -0.72 17.12
CA GLN A 50 -9.09 -0.14 18.32
C GLN A 50 -9.85 1.16 18.01
N SER A 51 -9.23 2.05 17.23
CA SER A 51 -9.86 3.31 16.85
C SER A 51 -11.13 3.10 16.02
N LEU A 52 -11.15 2.13 15.11
CA LEU A 52 -12.35 1.81 14.32
C LEU A 52 -13.42 1.12 15.18
N ALA A 53 -13.04 0.16 16.01
CA ALA A 53 -13.96 -0.53 16.92
C ALA A 53 -14.65 0.42 17.90
N GLY A 54 -13.92 1.43 18.40
CA GLY A 54 -14.45 2.44 19.31
C GLY A 54 -15.40 3.47 18.69
N ARG A 55 -15.49 3.54 17.36
CA ARG A 55 -16.42 4.45 16.66
C ARG A 55 -17.84 3.91 16.54
N SER A 56 -17.98 2.60 16.63
CA SER A 56 -19.29 1.95 16.56
C SER A 56 -19.84 1.71 17.98
N PRO A 57 -21.14 1.92 18.21
CA PRO A 57 -21.74 1.53 19.47
C PRO A 57 -21.53 0.02 19.66
N GLN A 58 -21.04 -0.34 20.85
CA GLN A 58 -20.80 -1.75 21.15
C GLN A 58 -22.15 -2.47 21.34
N PRO A 59 -22.41 -3.56 20.59
CA PRO A 59 -23.59 -4.38 20.82
C PRO A 59 -23.51 -5.03 22.21
N ASP A 60 -24.66 -5.17 22.87
CA ASP A 60 -24.77 -5.91 24.13
C ASP A 60 -24.22 -7.33 23.95
N GLY A 61 -23.26 -7.73 24.79
CA GLY A 61 -22.60 -9.05 24.73
C GLY A 61 -21.33 -9.10 23.87
N CYS A 62 -20.90 -8.01 23.25
CA CYS A 62 -19.56 -7.93 22.66
C CYS A 62 -18.54 -7.79 23.80
N GLY A 63 -17.47 -8.59 23.74
CA GLY A 63 -16.34 -8.47 24.68
C GLY A 63 -15.70 -7.07 24.64
N SER A 64 -14.72 -6.83 25.48
CA SER A 64 -14.00 -5.54 25.49
C SER A 64 -13.39 -5.21 24.12
N ILE A 65 -13.16 -3.93 23.86
CA ILE A 65 -12.48 -3.46 22.61
C ILE A 65 -11.13 -4.17 22.45
N ASP A 66 -10.42 -4.40 23.55
CA ASP A 66 -9.14 -5.09 23.53
C ASP A 66 -9.26 -6.57 23.13
N GLU A 67 -10.23 -7.29 23.65
CA GLU A 67 -10.50 -8.69 23.27
C GLU A 67 -10.90 -8.80 21.80
N THR A 68 -11.77 -7.93 21.34
CA THR A 68 -12.19 -7.84 19.93
C THR A 68 -11.00 -7.54 19.03
N THR A 69 -10.14 -6.61 19.44
CA THR A 69 -8.92 -6.25 18.69
C THR A 69 -7.95 -7.43 18.59
N LEU A 70 -7.70 -8.13 19.71
CA LEU A 70 -6.82 -9.29 19.72
C LEU A 70 -7.40 -10.44 18.89
N SER A 71 -8.71 -10.64 18.93
CA SER A 71 -9.40 -11.60 18.07
C SER A 71 -9.24 -11.24 16.58
N ALA A 72 -9.45 -9.97 16.21
CA ALA A 72 -9.31 -9.49 14.85
C ALA A 72 -7.88 -9.67 14.31
N LEU A 73 -6.87 -9.38 15.12
CA LEU A 73 -5.46 -9.53 14.74
C LEU A 73 -5.07 -10.97 14.39
N LYS A 74 -5.72 -11.99 14.95
CA LYS A 74 -5.48 -13.42 14.63
C LYS A 74 -5.80 -13.75 13.17
N HIS A 75 -6.54 -12.90 12.48
CA HIS A 75 -6.97 -13.07 11.09
C HIS A 75 -6.15 -12.21 10.10
N VAL A 76 -5.05 -11.64 10.56
CA VAL A 76 -4.06 -10.95 9.71
C VAL A 76 -2.83 -11.86 9.57
N HIS A 77 -2.67 -12.48 8.41
CA HIS A 77 -1.54 -13.37 8.10
C HIS A 77 -0.38 -12.55 7.56
N VAL A 78 0.67 -12.35 8.35
CA VAL A 78 1.84 -11.56 7.96
C VAL A 78 2.99 -12.47 7.55
N LEU A 79 3.44 -12.33 6.32
CA LEU A 79 4.56 -13.05 5.73
C LEU A 79 5.64 -12.05 5.31
N ARG A 80 6.90 -12.30 5.66
CA ARG A 80 8.04 -11.38 5.43
C ARG A 80 9.10 -11.99 4.52
N PRO A 81 8.84 -12.07 3.21
CA PRO A 81 9.84 -12.54 2.27
C PRO A 81 11.01 -11.55 2.17
N GLN A 82 12.25 -12.07 2.13
CA GLN A 82 13.47 -11.27 2.18
C GLN A 82 14.12 -11.05 0.79
N SER A 83 13.52 -11.54 -0.26
CA SER A 83 14.00 -11.39 -1.64
C SER A 83 12.85 -11.51 -2.63
N LEU A 84 13.06 -11.09 -3.87
CA LEU A 84 12.09 -11.26 -4.95
C LEU A 84 11.76 -12.74 -5.16
N ALA A 85 12.77 -13.62 -5.14
CA ALA A 85 12.58 -15.07 -5.29
C ALA A 85 11.74 -15.65 -4.14
N SER A 86 12.01 -15.26 -2.89
CA SER A 86 11.22 -15.72 -1.75
C SER A 86 9.80 -15.14 -1.78
N THR A 87 9.59 -13.93 -2.31
CA THR A 87 8.26 -13.35 -2.50
C THR A 87 7.45 -14.17 -3.52
N VAL A 88 8.08 -14.58 -4.63
CA VAL A 88 7.46 -15.48 -5.62
C VAL A 88 7.08 -16.83 -5.00
N ALA A 89 8.01 -17.44 -4.25
CA ALA A 89 7.76 -18.70 -3.58
C ALA A 89 6.62 -18.60 -2.57
N THR A 90 6.61 -17.53 -1.76
CA THR A 90 5.54 -17.23 -0.80
C THR A 90 4.20 -17.06 -1.50
N ALA A 91 4.13 -16.26 -2.58
CA ALA A 91 2.89 -16.05 -3.33
C ALA A 91 2.34 -17.36 -3.91
N ARG A 92 3.23 -18.28 -4.39
CA ARG A 92 2.84 -19.61 -4.89
C ARG A 92 2.36 -20.57 -3.80
N SER A 93 2.78 -20.38 -2.56
CA SER A 93 2.40 -21.24 -1.43
C SER A 93 1.13 -20.81 -0.71
N LEU A 94 0.58 -19.61 -1.01
CA LEU A 94 -0.57 -19.03 -0.29
C LEU A 94 -1.79 -19.93 -0.31
N GLU A 95 -2.12 -20.51 -1.46
CA GLU A 95 -3.26 -21.42 -1.60
C GLU A 95 -3.13 -22.62 -0.65
N LYS A 96 -1.99 -23.31 -0.70
CA LYS A 96 -1.71 -24.47 0.16
C LYS A 96 -1.73 -24.09 1.64
N TYR A 97 -1.20 -22.91 1.99
CA TYR A 97 -1.18 -22.43 3.37
C TYR A 97 -2.59 -22.13 3.89
N LEU A 98 -3.40 -21.41 3.12
CA LEU A 98 -4.73 -20.92 3.54
C LEU A 98 -5.81 -22.01 3.47
N LEU A 99 -5.64 -23.03 2.65
CA LEU A 99 -6.57 -24.16 2.58
C LEU A 99 -6.25 -25.27 3.61
N ASN A 100 -5.23 -25.09 4.44
CA ASN A 100 -4.91 -26.01 5.53
C ASN A 100 -5.36 -25.41 6.89
N ALA A 101 -6.41 -25.98 7.47
CA ALA A 101 -6.99 -25.55 8.74
C ALA A 101 -6.00 -25.62 9.92
N ASP A 102 -5.01 -26.52 9.88
CA ASP A 102 -4.03 -26.68 10.96
C ASP A 102 -3.03 -25.54 11.06
N ASN A 103 -2.87 -24.77 9.97
CA ASN A 103 -1.85 -23.71 9.91
C ASN A 103 -2.30 -22.38 10.54
N HIS A 104 -3.61 -22.13 10.69
CA HIS A 104 -4.13 -20.84 11.13
C HIS A 104 -5.59 -20.88 11.60
N ASN A 105 -6.01 -19.81 12.28
CA ASN A 105 -7.36 -19.70 12.86
C ASN A 105 -8.42 -19.08 11.91
N SER A 106 -8.11 -18.93 10.62
CA SER A 106 -8.95 -18.18 9.68
C SER A 106 -9.65 -19.05 8.63
N PHE A 107 -9.64 -20.37 8.81
CA PHE A 107 -10.17 -21.30 7.80
C PHE A 107 -11.64 -21.03 7.44
N GLU A 108 -12.46 -20.62 8.39
CA GLU A 108 -13.88 -20.30 8.19
C GLU A 108 -14.13 -18.87 7.66
N ARG A 109 -13.07 -18.08 7.48
CA ARG A 109 -13.19 -16.71 7.00
C ARG A 109 -12.76 -16.61 5.53
N HIS A 110 -13.53 -15.87 4.74
CA HIS A 110 -13.07 -15.52 3.39
C HIS A 110 -11.86 -14.58 3.45
N ILE A 111 -11.01 -14.63 2.45
CA ILE A 111 -9.88 -13.72 2.32
C ILE A 111 -10.36 -12.43 1.66
N ALA A 112 -10.32 -11.31 2.38
CA ALA A 112 -10.75 -10.01 1.86
C ALA A 112 -9.85 -9.54 0.72
N PHE A 113 -8.54 -9.69 0.89
CA PHE A 113 -7.53 -9.34 -0.11
C PHE A 113 -6.15 -9.89 0.27
N ILE A 114 -5.27 -9.95 -0.73
CA ILE A 114 -3.85 -10.19 -0.58
C ILE A 114 -3.13 -8.84 -0.72
N ALA A 115 -2.44 -8.39 0.30
CA ALA A 115 -1.66 -7.16 0.30
C ALA A 115 -0.18 -7.43 0.04
N LEU A 116 0.47 -6.61 -0.77
CA LEU A 116 1.92 -6.60 -0.99
C LEU A 116 2.46 -5.18 -0.72
N ASP A 117 3.19 -5.00 0.36
CA ASP A 117 3.80 -3.72 0.73
C ASP A 117 5.32 -3.87 0.89
N SER A 118 6.10 -3.51 -0.14
CA SER A 118 5.75 -2.94 -1.43
C SER A 118 6.23 -3.82 -2.59
N ALA A 119 5.58 -3.70 -3.74
CA ALA A 119 6.01 -4.39 -4.97
C ALA A 119 7.38 -3.91 -5.48
N SER A 120 7.83 -2.73 -5.07
CA SER A 120 9.08 -2.10 -5.50
C SER A 120 10.28 -2.38 -4.59
N SER A 121 10.14 -3.10 -3.47
CA SER A 121 11.20 -3.32 -2.47
C SER A 121 12.49 -3.87 -3.07
N PHE A 122 12.39 -4.83 -3.98
CA PHE A 122 13.53 -5.51 -4.59
C PHE A 122 13.87 -5.00 -5.99
N TYR A 123 13.30 -3.86 -6.43
CA TYR A 123 13.47 -3.36 -7.80
C TYR A 123 14.92 -3.07 -8.16
N TRP A 124 15.62 -2.31 -7.32
CA TRP A 124 16.99 -1.90 -7.61
C TRP A 124 17.96 -3.06 -7.54
N GLN A 125 17.78 -3.98 -6.59
CA GLN A 125 18.58 -5.19 -6.50
C GLN A 125 18.39 -6.05 -7.76
N HIS A 126 17.14 -6.34 -8.12
CA HIS A 126 16.84 -7.13 -9.31
C HIS A 126 17.39 -6.50 -10.59
N ARG A 127 17.35 -5.17 -10.70
CA ARG A 127 17.91 -4.45 -11.82
C ARG A 127 19.44 -4.60 -11.88
N ALA A 128 20.14 -4.43 -10.76
CA ALA A 128 21.58 -4.62 -10.67
C ALA A 128 21.98 -6.05 -11.06
N ASP A 129 21.30 -7.07 -10.51
CA ASP A 129 21.55 -8.48 -10.82
C ASP A 129 21.35 -8.80 -12.32
N THR A 130 20.36 -8.15 -12.94
CA THR A 130 20.07 -8.31 -14.36
C THR A 130 21.15 -7.65 -15.24
N GLU A 131 21.60 -6.44 -14.88
CA GLU A 131 22.67 -5.73 -15.57
C GLU A 131 24.01 -6.48 -15.46
N GLU A 132 24.35 -7.00 -14.27
CA GLU A 132 25.54 -7.83 -14.06
C GLU A 132 25.50 -9.12 -14.88
N SER A 133 24.35 -9.81 -14.85
CA SER A 133 24.16 -11.03 -15.65
C SER A 133 24.30 -10.79 -17.14
N ALA A 134 23.83 -9.64 -17.64
CA ALA A 134 23.96 -9.26 -19.04
C ALA A 134 25.43 -8.97 -19.43
N LEU A 135 26.19 -8.32 -18.54
CA LEU A 135 27.63 -8.08 -18.75
C LEU A 135 28.42 -9.38 -18.78
N MET A 136 28.16 -10.31 -17.87
CA MET A 136 28.81 -11.62 -17.83
C MET A 136 28.45 -12.50 -19.02
N ALA A 137 27.21 -12.44 -19.51
CA ALA A 137 26.78 -13.18 -20.70
C ALA A 137 27.42 -12.66 -21.99
N GLY A 138 27.74 -11.37 -22.08
CA GLY A 138 28.48 -10.77 -23.20
C GLY A 138 29.93 -11.24 -23.29
N THR A 139 30.49 -11.79 -22.20
CA THR A 139 31.87 -12.33 -22.14
C THR A 139 31.94 -13.85 -22.24
N ALA A 140 30.82 -14.55 -22.08
CA ALA A 140 30.76 -16.02 -22.10
C ALA A 140 29.91 -16.53 -23.26
N SER A 141 30.51 -17.42 -24.09
CA SER A 141 29.87 -18.12 -25.21
C SER A 141 28.82 -19.16 -24.77
N SER A 142 28.20 -19.03 -23.60
CA SER A 142 27.29 -20.02 -23.05
C SER A 142 25.82 -19.66 -23.38
N LYS A 143 25.16 -20.56 -24.12
CA LYS A 143 23.69 -20.59 -24.36
C LYS A 143 22.92 -20.90 -23.06
N SER A 144 23.03 -20.07 -22.03
CA SER A 144 22.14 -20.20 -20.89
C SER A 144 20.75 -19.67 -21.31
N MET A 145 19.73 -20.50 -21.12
CA MET A 145 18.32 -20.08 -21.33
C MET A 145 18.04 -18.85 -20.47
N PRO A 146 17.47 -17.79 -21.03
CA PRO A 146 17.14 -16.60 -20.26
C PRO A 146 16.19 -16.98 -19.12
N GLN A 147 16.63 -16.78 -17.89
CA GLN A 147 15.77 -16.98 -16.71
C GLN A 147 14.59 -16.02 -16.79
N PRO A 148 13.35 -16.49 -16.60
CA PRO A 148 12.19 -15.61 -16.62
C PRO A 148 12.34 -14.52 -15.56
N ASN A 149 12.11 -13.27 -15.96
CA ASN A 149 12.21 -12.10 -15.07
C ASN A 149 11.39 -12.33 -13.78
N GLY A 150 12.03 -12.15 -12.63
CA GLY A 150 11.42 -12.39 -11.32
C GLY A 150 10.12 -11.57 -11.10
N TYR A 151 10.05 -10.36 -11.65
CA TYR A 151 8.83 -9.55 -11.60
C TYR A 151 7.69 -10.12 -12.44
N VAL A 152 7.98 -10.76 -13.59
CA VAL A 152 6.98 -11.49 -14.38
C VAL A 152 6.45 -12.70 -13.59
N GLN A 153 7.36 -13.43 -12.94
CA GLN A 153 6.98 -14.58 -12.12
C GLN A 153 6.13 -14.16 -10.91
N LEU A 154 6.48 -13.04 -10.24
CA LEU A 154 5.72 -12.53 -9.11
C LEU A 154 4.30 -12.10 -9.54
N ALA A 155 4.19 -11.37 -10.65
CA ALA A 155 2.88 -10.97 -11.18
C ALA A 155 2.00 -12.18 -11.50
N ALA A 156 2.57 -13.21 -12.14
CA ALA A 156 1.86 -14.45 -12.44
C ALA A 156 1.45 -15.21 -11.16
N ALA A 157 2.34 -15.30 -10.17
CA ALA A 157 2.06 -15.96 -8.89
C ALA A 157 0.93 -15.27 -8.12
N LEU A 158 0.95 -13.94 -8.03
CA LEU A 158 -0.12 -13.16 -7.38
C LEU A 158 -1.45 -13.28 -8.12
N LYS A 159 -1.45 -13.27 -9.46
CA LYS A 159 -2.65 -13.46 -10.27
C LYS A 159 -3.25 -14.85 -10.06
N ASN A 160 -2.43 -15.88 -9.95
CA ASN A 160 -2.89 -17.23 -9.66
C ASN A 160 -3.44 -17.35 -8.25
N ALA A 161 -2.75 -16.81 -7.24
CA ALA A 161 -3.23 -16.77 -5.86
C ALA A 161 -4.56 -16.01 -5.75
N SER A 162 -4.69 -14.86 -6.41
CA SER A 162 -5.94 -14.08 -6.48
C SER A 162 -7.11 -14.90 -7.02
N ARG A 163 -6.89 -15.68 -8.08
CA ARG A 163 -7.93 -16.54 -8.67
C ARG A 163 -8.28 -17.72 -7.77
N ALA A 164 -7.26 -18.42 -7.24
CA ALA A 164 -7.47 -19.59 -6.39
C ALA A 164 -8.19 -19.24 -5.08
N LEU A 165 -7.90 -18.09 -4.51
CA LEU A 165 -8.46 -17.61 -3.24
C LEU A 165 -9.68 -16.70 -3.41
N HIS A 166 -10.09 -16.42 -4.64
CA HIS A 166 -11.17 -15.45 -4.96
C HIS A 166 -10.98 -14.10 -4.25
N ALA A 167 -9.74 -13.65 -4.10
CA ALA A 167 -9.38 -12.45 -3.35
C ALA A 167 -8.62 -11.44 -4.23
N PRO A 168 -8.97 -10.16 -4.24
CA PRO A 168 -8.22 -9.15 -4.96
C PRO A 168 -6.82 -8.98 -4.39
N VAL A 169 -5.88 -8.52 -5.24
CA VAL A 169 -4.52 -8.14 -4.82
C VAL A 169 -4.45 -6.63 -4.70
N ILE A 170 -4.01 -6.13 -3.56
CA ILE A 170 -3.68 -4.73 -3.32
C ILE A 170 -2.18 -4.62 -3.15
N PHE A 171 -1.51 -3.80 -3.93
CA PHE A 171 -0.09 -3.59 -3.74
C PHE A 171 0.26 -2.11 -3.69
N THR A 172 1.27 -1.79 -2.91
CA THR A 172 1.88 -0.47 -2.90
C THR A 172 3.12 -0.49 -3.78
N SER A 173 3.46 0.65 -4.37
CA SER A 173 4.72 0.84 -5.04
C SER A 173 5.24 2.26 -4.81
N TRP A 174 6.55 2.43 -4.95
CA TRP A 174 7.18 3.73 -4.90
C TRP A 174 7.32 4.27 -6.31
N HIS A 175 7.30 5.60 -6.44
CA HIS A 175 7.72 6.23 -7.66
C HIS A 175 9.26 6.12 -7.75
N LEU A 176 9.75 5.39 -8.76
CA LEU A 176 11.17 5.10 -8.97
C LEU A 176 11.79 6.02 -10.04
N GLY A 177 11.00 6.95 -10.57
CA GLY A 177 11.45 7.92 -11.56
C GLY A 177 12.35 9.02 -10.95
N PRO A 178 13.03 9.80 -11.79
CA PRO A 178 13.80 10.94 -11.33
C PRO A 178 12.87 11.91 -10.56
N VAL A 179 13.31 12.29 -9.38
CA VAL A 179 12.66 13.38 -8.62
C VAL A 179 12.84 14.63 -9.48
N ARG A 180 11.76 15.18 -10.02
CA ARG A 180 11.82 16.45 -10.77
C ARG A 180 12.39 17.52 -9.86
N ASP A 181 13.18 18.41 -10.46
CA ASP A 181 13.90 19.50 -9.80
C ASP A 181 13.01 20.23 -8.77
N PRO A 182 13.43 20.30 -7.50
CA PRO A 182 12.68 20.99 -6.45
C PRO A 182 12.49 22.49 -6.72
N ASN A 183 13.18 23.07 -7.73
CA ASN A 183 13.06 24.48 -8.12
C ASN A 183 11.96 24.75 -9.15
N VAL A 184 11.41 23.73 -9.80
CA VAL A 184 10.24 23.87 -10.65
C VAL A 184 9.01 23.66 -9.74
N ASN A 185 8.43 24.75 -9.30
CA ASN A 185 7.15 24.92 -8.61
C ASN A 185 6.51 23.65 -8.06
N GLY A 186 6.80 23.40 -6.78
CA GLY A 186 5.96 22.54 -5.91
C GLY A 186 5.82 21.09 -6.34
N PHE A 187 5.84 20.21 -5.39
CA PHE A 187 5.51 18.78 -5.49
C PHE A 187 4.08 18.46 -5.99
N ALA A 188 3.45 19.38 -6.68
CA ALA A 188 2.28 19.08 -7.47
C ALA A 188 2.75 18.26 -8.66
N LEU A 189 2.45 16.96 -8.66
CA LEU A 189 2.35 16.21 -9.91
C LEU A 189 1.37 17.02 -10.76
N GLU A 190 1.91 17.80 -11.71
CA GLU A 190 1.09 18.49 -12.70
C GLU A 190 0.37 17.42 -13.51
N GLY A 191 -0.92 17.25 -13.23
CA GLY A 191 -1.78 16.23 -13.80
C GLY A 191 -1.83 14.94 -12.97
N HIS A 192 -2.96 14.31 -13.00
CA HIS A 192 -3.26 13.04 -12.34
C HIS A 192 -2.71 11.82 -13.08
N SER A 193 -1.86 12.02 -14.10
CA SER A 193 -1.33 10.96 -14.97
C SER A 193 0.16 10.71 -14.68
N VAL A 194 0.46 9.61 -13.99
CA VAL A 194 1.81 9.19 -13.62
C VAL A 194 2.10 7.82 -14.20
N ARG A 195 3.13 7.73 -15.05
CA ARG A 195 3.57 6.44 -15.58
C ARG A 195 4.10 5.54 -14.45
N PRO A 196 3.60 4.30 -14.30
CA PRO A 196 4.13 3.35 -13.33
C PRO A 196 5.60 3.04 -13.57
N SER A 197 6.40 3.00 -12.50
CA SER A 197 7.85 2.79 -12.60
C SER A 197 8.25 1.32 -12.67
N LEU A 198 7.38 0.40 -12.24
CA LEU A 198 7.67 -1.03 -12.29
C LEU A 198 7.67 -1.54 -13.74
N PRO A 199 8.50 -2.58 -14.05
CA PRO A 199 8.59 -3.12 -15.40
C PRO A 199 7.31 -3.83 -15.82
N PRO A 200 7.08 -4.06 -17.13
CA PRO A 200 6.02 -4.95 -17.57
C PRO A 200 6.13 -6.35 -16.91
N PRO A 201 5.03 -7.01 -16.51
CA PRO A 201 3.63 -6.66 -16.80
C PRO A 201 2.96 -5.77 -15.75
N TRP A 202 3.68 -5.25 -14.76
CA TRP A 202 3.12 -4.47 -13.64
C TRP A 202 2.45 -3.17 -14.06
N GLN A 203 2.81 -2.66 -15.25
CA GLN A 203 2.19 -1.47 -15.80
C GLN A 203 0.72 -1.70 -16.18
N ASP A 204 0.34 -2.93 -16.56
CA ASP A 204 -1.00 -3.29 -17.03
C ASP A 204 -1.72 -4.26 -16.09
N LEU A 205 -1.06 -4.69 -14.99
CA LEU A 205 -1.61 -5.63 -14.04
C LEU A 205 -2.79 -5.07 -13.22
N PRO A 206 -2.71 -3.83 -12.66
CA PRO A 206 -3.79 -3.31 -11.84
C PRO A 206 -4.95 -2.77 -12.67
N THR A 207 -6.16 -3.08 -12.23
CA THR A 207 -7.41 -2.53 -12.79
C THR A 207 -7.67 -1.10 -12.31
N LEU A 208 -7.18 -0.76 -11.13
CA LEU A 208 -7.27 0.58 -10.54
C LEU A 208 -5.92 0.98 -9.95
N ARG A 209 -5.48 2.19 -10.24
CA ARG A 209 -4.29 2.80 -9.65
C ARG A 209 -4.66 4.06 -8.91
N LEU A 210 -4.16 4.15 -7.69
CA LEU A 210 -4.33 5.33 -6.85
C LEU A 210 -2.96 5.97 -6.60
N ILE A 211 -2.93 7.29 -6.64
CA ILE A 211 -1.79 8.09 -6.20
C ILE A 211 -2.14 8.62 -4.82
N VAL A 212 -1.27 8.36 -3.86
CA VAL A 212 -1.37 8.87 -2.50
C VAL A 212 -0.24 9.85 -2.28
N GLN A 213 -0.57 11.08 -1.91
CA GLN A 213 0.41 12.11 -1.61
C GLN A 213 0.02 12.87 -0.36
N ARG A 214 1.02 13.35 0.35
CA ARG A 214 0.78 14.28 1.45
C ARG A 214 0.41 15.64 0.88
N THR A 215 -0.55 16.32 1.48
CA THR A 215 -0.91 17.68 1.07
C THR A 215 0.34 18.56 1.09
N PRO A 216 0.70 19.17 -0.05
CA PRO A 216 1.92 19.95 -0.16
C PRO A 216 1.86 21.20 0.73
N VAL A 217 2.94 21.43 1.46
CA VAL A 217 3.10 22.68 2.23
C VAL A 217 3.76 23.71 1.32
N ARG A 218 3.16 24.89 1.19
CA ARG A 218 3.66 25.97 0.35
C ARG A 218 5.09 26.35 0.75
N LYS A 219 6.02 26.45 -0.19
CA LYS A 219 7.39 26.89 0.09
C LYS A 219 7.42 28.36 0.49
N LEU A 220 8.37 28.74 1.36
CA LEU A 220 8.59 30.13 1.68
C LEU A 220 9.10 30.88 0.44
N PRO A 221 8.60 32.07 0.12
CA PRO A 221 9.22 32.95 -0.86
C PRO A 221 10.68 33.21 -0.48
N VAL A 222 11.54 33.37 -1.48
CA VAL A 222 12.99 33.60 -1.26
C VAL A 222 13.25 34.93 -0.56
N GLU A 223 12.37 35.93 -0.75
CA GLU A 223 12.49 37.31 -0.25
C GLU A 223 11.59 37.60 0.96
N ILE A 224 11.39 36.62 1.84
CA ILE A 224 10.54 36.81 3.03
C ILE A 224 11.34 37.36 4.21
N SER A 225 10.76 38.23 5.01
CA SER A 225 11.38 38.71 6.26
C SER A 225 11.43 37.61 7.32
N LEU A 226 12.37 37.73 8.29
CA LEU A 226 12.49 36.75 9.38
C LEU A 226 11.23 36.65 10.26
N GLU A 227 10.50 37.75 10.43
CA GLU A 227 9.28 37.79 11.23
C GLU A 227 8.12 37.07 10.50
N GLU A 228 7.92 37.36 9.23
CA GLU A 228 6.94 36.71 8.38
C GLU A 228 7.27 35.19 8.22
N ALA A 229 8.57 34.85 8.09
CA ALA A 229 9.01 33.47 8.03
C ALA A 229 8.67 32.68 9.30
N ARG A 230 8.74 33.32 10.48
CA ARG A 230 8.33 32.68 11.75
C ARG A 230 6.83 32.45 11.82
N GLN A 231 6.02 33.46 11.47
CA GLN A 231 4.55 33.33 11.47
C GLN A 231 4.08 32.27 10.45
N GLU A 232 4.65 32.27 9.25
CA GLU A 232 4.35 31.24 8.27
C GLU A 232 4.87 29.85 8.67
N SER A 233 5.97 29.76 9.40
CA SER A 233 6.50 28.49 9.93
C SER A 233 5.50 27.83 10.87
N GLU A 234 4.87 28.58 11.77
CA GLU A 234 3.85 28.03 12.67
C GLU A 234 2.60 27.54 11.91
N GLN A 235 2.14 28.29 10.92
CA GLN A 235 1.01 27.86 10.08
C GLN A 235 1.35 26.58 9.30
N ARG A 236 2.54 26.50 8.75
CA ARG A 236 3.04 25.32 8.03
C ARG A 236 3.16 24.12 8.93
N GLN A 237 3.68 24.30 10.14
CA GLN A 237 3.77 23.23 11.12
C GLN A 237 2.39 22.69 11.46
N ARG A 238 1.38 23.54 11.64
CA ARG A 238 -0.02 23.11 11.84
C ARG A 238 -0.55 22.28 10.68
N VAL A 239 -0.29 22.69 9.43
CA VAL A 239 -0.69 21.91 8.24
C VAL A 239 0.01 20.53 8.20
N VAL A 240 1.30 20.50 8.57
CA VAL A 240 2.06 19.24 8.64
C VAL A 240 1.52 18.34 9.77
N GLU A 241 1.19 18.92 10.93
CA GLU A 241 0.67 18.20 12.09
C GLU A 241 -0.75 17.65 11.85
N GLN A 242 -1.54 18.28 10.99
CA GLN A 242 -2.84 17.73 10.58
C GLN A 242 -2.74 16.37 9.91
N GLY A 243 -1.56 16.03 9.35
CA GLY A 243 -1.35 14.73 8.71
C GLY A 243 -2.30 14.42 7.56
N ARG A 244 -2.68 15.45 6.78
CA ARG A 244 -3.60 15.35 5.64
C ARG A 244 -2.94 14.77 4.42
N PHE A 245 -3.62 13.81 3.80
CA PHE A 245 -3.24 13.14 2.57
C PHE A 245 -4.38 13.21 1.57
N GLU A 246 -3.99 13.29 0.32
CA GLU A 246 -4.88 13.22 -0.84
C GLU A 246 -4.65 11.89 -1.56
N CYS A 247 -5.74 11.26 -1.96
CA CYS A 247 -5.73 10.04 -2.74
C CYS A 247 -6.59 10.25 -3.99
N PHE A 248 -6.00 10.10 -5.17
CA PHE A 248 -6.70 10.29 -6.43
C PHE A 248 -6.36 9.19 -7.43
N VAL A 249 -7.22 9.02 -8.43
CA VAL A 249 -7.05 8.03 -9.47
C VAL A 249 -5.89 8.43 -10.38
N ASN A 250 -5.00 7.48 -10.66
CA ASN A 250 -3.98 7.68 -11.67
C ASN A 250 -4.57 7.46 -13.06
N GLU A 251 -4.66 8.51 -13.85
CA GLU A 251 -5.25 8.54 -15.17
C GLU A 251 -4.40 7.87 -16.26
N TRP A 252 -3.12 7.53 -15.95
CA TRP A 252 -2.22 6.95 -16.95
C TRP A 252 -2.75 5.61 -17.48
N GLY A 253 -2.96 5.54 -18.78
CA GLY A 253 -3.43 4.33 -19.47
C GLY A 253 -4.89 3.96 -19.18
N VAL A 254 -5.69 4.87 -18.61
CA VAL A 254 -7.11 4.69 -18.34
C VAL A 254 -7.91 5.42 -19.42
N ASP A 255 -8.94 4.79 -19.94
CA ASP A 255 -9.83 5.41 -20.93
C ASP A 255 -10.75 6.46 -20.28
N GLU A 256 -11.17 7.45 -21.07
CA GLU A 256 -11.96 8.59 -20.60
C GLU A 256 -13.32 8.19 -20.01
N ARG A 257 -13.94 7.12 -20.53
CA ARG A 257 -15.24 6.63 -20.02
C ARG A 257 -15.09 6.06 -18.61
N THR A 258 -13.99 5.31 -18.38
CA THR A 258 -13.68 4.76 -17.06
C THR A 258 -13.33 5.89 -16.07
N LEU A 259 -12.62 6.92 -16.51
CA LEU A 259 -12.32 8.09 -15.66
C LEU A 259 -13.58 8.84 -15.24
N GLN A 260 -14.54 9.02 -16.14
CA GLN A 260 -15.82 9.66 -15.83
C GLN A 260 -16.66 8.86 -14.82
N ALA A 261 -16.50 7.53 -14.79
CA ALA A 261 -17.19 6.65 -13.85
C ALA A 261 -16.51 6.59 -12.48
N LEU A 262 -15.22 6.93 -12.41
CA LEU A 262 -14.46 6.95 -11.17
C LEU A 262 -14.57 8.34 -10.53
N ARG A 263 -14.80 8.38 -9.20
CA ARG A 263 -14.79 9.64 -8.47
C ARG A 263 -13.38 10.25 -8.47
N SER A 264 -13.29 11.56 -8.43
CA SER A 264 -12.03 12.34 -8.54
C SER A 264 -10.99 12.07 -7.45
N GLY A 265 -11.35 11.35 -6.39
CA GLY A 265 -10.47 11.02 -5.27
C GLY A 265 -11.10 11.27 -3.91
N PHE A 266 -10.31 11.12 -2.87
CA PHE A 266 -10.73 11.37 -1.48
C PHE A 266 -9.55 11.86 -0.63
N GLU A 267 -9.87 12.45 0.50
CA GLU A 267 -8.90 12.89 1.48
C GLU A 267 -8.97 12.04 2.73
N PHE A 268 -7.81 11.91 3.40
CA PHE A 268 -7.74 11.23 4.68
C PHE A 268 -6.64 11.83 5.56
N TYR A 269 -6.78 11.64 6.84
CA TYR A 269 -5.85 12.12 7.85
C TYR A 269 -5.18 10.94 8.53
N VAL A 270 -3.85 11.05 8.71
CA VAL A 270 -3.07 10.09 9.50
C VAL A 270 -2.77 10.75 10.84
N THR A 271 -3.48 10.30 11.87
CA THR A 271 -3.34 10.79 13.25
C THR A 271 -2.56 9.79 14.11
N GLN A 272 -2.34 10.12 15.37
CA GLN A 272 -1.79 9.18 16.34
C GLN A 272 -2.75 8.00 16.58
N GLU A 273 -4.05 8.20 16.48
CA GLU A 273 -5.07 7.16 16.68
C GLU A 273 -5.29 6.26 15.45
N GLY A 274 -4.74 6.63 14.31
CA GLY A 274 -4.87 5.91 13.04
C GLY A 274 -5.36 6.78 11.89
N VAL A 275 -5.94 6.16 10.87
CA VAL A 275 -6.49 6.84 9.69
C VAL A 275 -7.93 7.24 9.93
N ARG A 276 -8.23 8.50 9.64
CA ARG A 276 -9.57 9.05 9.59
C ARG A 276 -9.90 9.46 8.16
N MET A 277 -10.95 8.88 7.60
CA MET A 277 -11.52 9.33 6.32
C MET A 277 -12.36 10.57 6.58
N GLU A 278 -12.23 11.56 5.71
CA GLU A 278 -13.19 12.67 5.67
C GLU A 278 -14.33 12.22 4.76
N ASN A 279 -15.55 12.13 5.31
CA ASN A 279 -16.72 11.96 4.47
C ASN A 279 -16.83 13.23 3.64
N SER A 280 -16.60 13.13 2.34
CA SER A 280 -16.99 14.17 1.40
C SER A 280 -18.48 14.42 1.66
N LYS A 281 -18.80 15.53 2.29
CA LYS A 281 -20.19 16.01 2.32
C LYS A 281 -20.53 16.31 0.87
N ASP A 282 -21.47 15.55 0.34
CA ASP A 282 -22.15 15.85 -0.93
C ASP A 282 -22.67 17.29 -0.96
#